data_2c255ad0d610b40720d1861e606bd875
#
_entry.id   2c255ad0d610b40720d1861e606bd875
#
_cell.length_a   1.000
_cell.length_b   1.000
_cell.length_c   1.000
_cell.angle_alpha   90.00
_cell.angle_beta   90.00
_cell.angle_gamma   90.00
#
_symmetry.space_group_name_H-M   'P 1'
#
loop_
_entity.id
_entity.type
_entity.pdbx_description
1 polymer ?
#
loop_
_entity_poly.entity_id
_entity_poly.type
_entity_poly.pdbx_seq_one_letter_code
_entity_poly.pdbx_strand_id
1 'polypeptide(L)'
;MSISIIIPCLNEANYIASCIDSIIHSNIDNFELILVDGGSNDNTVDIIKKYQNKYPVIKLFYNPKKFTPISMNIGIEASKGEYIFIISAHAEYQDNYFMSLVKELKRLNANCVGGVLNTEVKNKNKKSNSIKKILTHKFGVGNADFRTGGDEVKEVDTVAFGCYTKETFDTFGLYDENLIRNQDIELNKRIINGGGKIYLIPSVRSTYYARETFFSLAKNNYANGYWNILTAYYTKTLNSLSLRHFIPLVFVLSLFLPIFLSLFIPKLGWLSLLSLSSYLALVIIISLKLRKAENSFFALVGSFLILHLSYGWGSLVGMFFTIKKYIKGNK
;
A
#
# COMPACT_ATOMS: atom_id res chain seq x y z
N MET A 1 -28.25 7.65 -5.26
CA MET A 1 -26.81 7.41 -5.08
C MET A 1 -26.61 6.69 -3.77
N SER A 2 -26.04 5.48 -3.80
CA SER A 2 -25.78 4.68 -2.61
C SER A 2 -24.28 4.32 -2.56
N ILE A 3 -23.69 4.32 -1.37
CA ILE A 3 -22.26 4.12 -1.15
C ILE A 3 -22.05 2.92 -0.23
N SER A 4 -21.16 2.01 -0.60
CA SER A 4 -20.65 0.96 0.28
C SER A 4 -19.19 1.24 0.62
N ILE A 5 -18.88 1.32 1.91
CA ILE A 5 -17.53 1.55 2.41
C ILE A 5 -17.05 0.25 3.04
N ILE A 6 -15.97 -0.32 2.51
CA ILE A 6 -15.45 -1.63 2.89
C ILE A 6 -14.12 -1.47 3.61
N ILE A 7 -14.01 -2.03 4.81
CA ILE A 7 -12.81 -1.99 5.64
C ILE A 7 -12.39 -3.42 6.00
N PRO A 8 -11.38 -3.99 5.34
CA PRO A 8 -10.71 -5.17 5.85
C PRO A 8 -9.93 -4.82 7.13
N CYS A 9 -10.10 -5.57 8.21
CA CYS A 9 -9.44 -5.32 9.48
C CYS A 9 -8.86 -6.59 10.09
N LEU A 10 -7.71 -6.43 10.74
CA LEU A 10 -7.04 -7.49 11.51
C LEU A 10 -6.12 -6.85 12.56
N ASN A 11 -6.50 -6.95 13.85
CA ASN A 11 -5.76 -6.37 14.98
C ASN A 11 -5.58 -4.84 14.86
N GLU A 12 -6.69 -4.14 14.71
CA GLU A 12 -6.73 -2.68 14.51
C GLU A 12 -7.35 -1.93 15.71
N ALA A 13 -7.36 -2.52 16.91
CA ALA A 13 -7.98 -1.93 18.12
C ALA A 13 -7.52 -0.50 18.42
N ASN A 14 -6.28 -0.15 18.04
CA ASN A 14 -5.72 1.18 18.26
C ASN A 14 -6.22 2.25 17.27
N TYR A 15 -6.85 1.86 16.16
CA TYR A 15 -7.20 2.75 15.06
C TYR A 15 -8.66 2.67 14.64
N ILE A 16 -9.29 1.51 14.79
CA ILE A 16 -10.61 1.24 14.21
C ILE A 16 -11.68 2.21 14.71
N ALA A 17 -11.62 2.64 15.98
CA ALA A 17 -12.58 3.60 16.55
C ALA A 17 -12.51 4.95 15.82
N SER A 18 -11.33 5.57 15.73
CA SER A 18 -11.16 6.86 15.04
C SER A 18 -11.46 6.77 13.56
N CYS A 19 -11.17 5.62 12.92
CA CYS A 19 -11.56 5.37 11.54
C CYS A 19 -13.07 5.39 11.37
N ILE A 20 -13.82 4.61 12.18
CA ILE A 20 -15.30 4.57 12.13
C ILE A 20 -15.87 5.96 12.43
N ASP A 21 -15.38 6.66 13.45
CA ASP A 21 -15.84 8.00 13.79
C ASP A 21 -15.69 8.97 12.62
N SER A 22 -14.55 8.95 11.93
CA SER A 22 -14.31 9.82 10.77
C SER A 22 -15.28 9.56 9.60
N ILE A 23 -15.79 8.33 9.48
CA ILE A 23 -16.75 7.95 8.44
C ILE A 23 -18.18 8.33 8.86
N ILE A 24 -18.57 8.00 10.09
CA ILE A 24 -19.93 8.28 10.61
C ILE A 24 -20.22 9.78 10.65
N HIS A 25 -19.21 10.61 10.93
CA HIS A 25 -19.35 12.07 10.96
C HIS A 25 -19.12 12.75 9.62
N SER A 26 -18.82 11.98 8.55
CA SER A 26 -18.67 12.54 7.21
C SER A 26 -20.03 12.87 6.57
N ASN A 27 -20.03 13.81 5.62
CA ASN A 27 -21.25 14.26 4.93
C ASN A 27 -21.73 13.25 3.87
N ILE A 28 -22.24 12.10 4.33
CA ILE A 28 -22.80 11.03 3.46
C ILE A 28 -24.22 10.69 3.92
N ASP A 29 -25.23 10.89 3.07
CA ASP A 29 -26.62 10.65 3.44
C ASP A 29 -27.03 9.18 3.37
N ASN A 30 -26.58 8.44 2.36
CA ASN A 30 -26.98 7.06 2.10
C ASN A 30 -25.77 6.16 1.88
N PHE A 31 -25.35 5.50 2.96
CA PHE A 31 -24.21 4.58 2.91
C PHE A 31 -24.38 3.37 3.83
N GLU A 32 -23.61 2.36 3.59
CA GLU A 32 -23.35 1.24 4.49
C GLU A 32 -21.85 1.12 4.75
N LEU A 33 -21.48 0.76 5.97
CA LEU A 33 -20.12 0.53 6.41
C LEU A 33 -19.94 -0.96 6.68
N ILE A 34 -19.16 -1.62 5.84
CA ILE A 34 -18.91 -3.07 5.86
C ILE A 34 -17.51 -3.31 6.41
N LEU A 35 -17.42 -3.81 7.65
CA LEU A 35 -16.16 -4.22 8.24
C LEU A 35 -16.01 -5.74 8.10
N VAL A 36 -14.86 -6.18 7.63
CA VAL A 36 -14.58 -7.60 7.43
C VAL A 36 -13.38 -7.99 8.28
N ASP A 37 -13.63 -8.64 9.41
CA ASP A 37 -12.59 -9.06 10.35
C ASP A 37 -11.89 -10.34 9.91
N GLY A 38 -10.56 -10.30 9.83
CA GLY A 38 -9.69 -11.41 9.47
C GLY A 38 -9.32 -12.32 10.65
N GLY A 39 -10.12 -12.34 11.73
CA GLY A 39 -9.85 -13.12 12.93
C GLY A 39 -8.89 -12.40 13.89
N SER A 40 -9.24 -11.17 14.24
CA SER A 40 -8.53 -10.37 15.24
C SER A 40 -8.51 -11.07 16.60
N ASN A 41 -7.39 -10.94 17.31
CA ASN A 41 -7.19 -11.47 18.65
C ASN A 41 -6.96 -10.36 19.69
N ASP A 42 -7.19 -9.12 19.31
CA ASP A 42 -7.25 -7.94 20.17
C ASP A 42 -8.71 -7.44 20.31
N ASN A 43 -8.90 -6.26 20.87
CA ASN A 43 -10.22 -5.68 21.09
C ASN A 43 -10.93 -5.14 19.83
N THR A 44 -10.42 -5.39 18.62
CA THR A 44 -10.97 -4.86 17.35
C THR A 44 -12.45 -5.20 17.20
N VAL A 45 -12.81 -6.49 17.33
CA VAL A 45 -14.19 -6.96 17.15
C VAL A 45 -15.13 -6.37 18.19
N ASP A 46 -14.71 -6.27 19.45
CA ASP A 46 -15.53 -5.70 20.52
C ASP A 46 -15.82 -4.22 20.30
N ILE A 47 -14.83 -3.48 19.82
CA ILE A 47 -15.01 -2.08 19.42
C ILE A 47 -16.03 -1.98 18.30
N ILE A 48 -15.89 -2.77 17.22
CA ILE A 48 -16.82 -2.76 16.08
C ILE A 48 -18.25 -3.07 16.53
N LYS A 49 -18.46 -4.08 17.37
CA LYS A 49 -19.78 -4.45 17.88
C LYS A 49 -20.43 -3.32 18.69
N LYS A 50 -19.66 -2.57 19.48
CA LYS A 50 -20.18 -1.39 20.19
C LYS A 50 -20.68 -0.33 19.23
N TYR A 51 -19.96 -0.07 18.13
CA TYR A 51 -20.39 0.85 17.08
C TYR A 51 -21.61 0.32 16.31
N GLN A 52 -21.64 -0.97 15.98
CA GLN A 52 -22.76 -1.62 15.30
C GLN A 52 -24.08 -1.50 16.09
N ASN A 53 -24.03 -1.64 17.41
CA ASN A 53 -25.19 -1.46 18.27
C ASN A 53 -25.72 0.00 18.25
N LYS A 54 -24.86 0.97 17.99
CA LYS A 54 -25.22 2.39 17.95
C LYS A 54 -25.63 2.87 16.56
N TYR A 55 -25.04 2.28 15.52
CA TYR A 55 -25.19 2.73 14.13
C TYR A 55 -25.61 1.57 13.21
N PRO A 56 -26.90 1.47 12.82
CA PRO A 56 -27.42 0.37 11.99
C PRO A 56 -26.79 0.25 10.60
N VAL A 57 -26.10 1.29 10.12
CA VAL A 57 -25.36 1.28 8.84
C VAL A 57 -24.13 0.39 8.87
N ILE A 58 -23.66 -0.01 10.07
CA ILE A 58 -22.44 -0.82 10.27
C ILE A 58 -22.80 -2.30 10.19
N LYS A 59 -22.07 -3.02 9.34
CA LYS A 59 -22.17 -4.47 9.16
C LYS A 59 -20.81 -5.10 9.42
N LEU A 60 -20.79 -6.15 10.23
CA LEU A 60 -19.58 -6.92 10.54
C LEU A 60 -19.68 -8.30 9.87
N PHE A 61 -18.66 -8.61 9.07
CA PHE A 61 -18.44 -9.92 8.47
C PHE A 61 -17.13 -10.53 8.97
N TYR A 62 -16.97 -11.84 8.80
CA TYR A 62 -15.79 -12.57 9.24
C TYR A 62 -15.13 -13.26 8.05
N ASN A 63 -13.80 -13.16 7.99
CA ASN A 63 -12.98 -13.87 7.02
C ASN A 63 -12.12 -14.96 7.72
N PRO A 64 -12.52 -16.23 7.68
CA PRO A 64 -11.77 -17.31 8.32
C PRO A 64 -10.41 -17.57 7.68
N LYS A 65 -10.21 -17.17 6.43
CA LYS A 65 -8.93 -17.33 5.72
C LYS A 65 -7.90 -16.24 6.05
N LYS A 66 -8.30 -15.16 6.74
CA LYS A 66 -7.44 -14.06 7.27
C LYS A 66 -6.76 -13.16 6.26
N PHE A 67 -6.77 -13.45 4.97
CA PHE A 67 -6.07 -12.69 3.94
C PHE A 67 -6.90 -11.49 3.47
N THR A 68 -6.22 -10.35 3.31
CA THR A 68 -6.84 -9.06 2.95
C THR A 68 -7.68 -9.11 1.66
N PRO A 69 -7.23 -9.69 0.53
CA PRO A 69 -8.04 -9.74 -0.70
C PRO A 69 -9.36 -10.49 -0.49
N ILE A 70 -9.37 -11.54 0.33
CA ILE A 70 -10.59 -12.27 0.65
C ILE A 70 -11.55 -11.41 1.46
N SER A 71 -11.04 -10.64 2.43
CA SER A 71 -11.87 -9.68 3.18
C SER A 71 -12.45 -8.61 2.27
N MET A 72 -11.66 -8.12 1.30
CA MET A 72 -12.15 -7.16 0.30
C MET A 72 -13.26 -7.76 -0.55
N ASN A 73 -13.08 -8.99 -1.06
CA ASN A 73 -14.06 -9.68 -1.89
C ASN A 73 -15.36 -9.94 -1.12
N ILE A 74 -15.29 -10.45 0.12
CA ILE A 74 -16.46 -10.61 0.99
C ILE A 74 -17.23 -9.29 1.14
N GLY A 75 -16.52 -8.19 1.35
CA GLY A 75 -17.12 -6.86 1.44
C GLY A 75 -17.77 -6.40 0.15
N ILE A 76 -17.13 -6.62 -1.01
CA ILE A 76 -17.67 -6.26 -2.33
C ILE A 76 -18.94 -7.07 -2.64
N GLU A 77 -18.91 -8.38 -2.41
CA GLU A 77 -20.07 -9.27 -2.62
C GLU A 77 -21.26 -8.91 -1.71
N ALA A 78 -20.97 -8.50 -0.46
CA ALA A 78 -22.00 -8.06 0.48
C ALA A 78 -22.53 -6.65 0.21
N SER A 79 -21.86 -5.86 -0.64
CA SER A 79 -22.16 -4.45 -0.90
C SER A 79 -23.41 -4.28 -1.75
N LYS A 80 -24.19 -3.22 -1.41
CA LYS A 80 -25.41 -2.82 -2.14
C LYS A 80 -25.29 -1.47 -2.82
N GLY A 81 -24.18 -0.76 -2.55
CA GLY A 81 -23.92 0.58 -3.10
C GLY A 81 -23.55 0.56 -4.58
N GLU A 82 -23.91 1.62 -5.26
CA GLU A 82 -23.49 1.93 -6.64
C GLU A 82 -22.00 2.28 -6.70
N TYR A 83 -21.50 2.93 -5.62
CA TYR A 83 -20.10 3.30 -5.43
C TYR A 83 -19.50 2.52 -4.27
N ILE A 84 -18.35 1.91 -4.52
CA ILE A 84 -17.65 1.03 -3.58
C ILE A 84 -16.32 1.65 -3.21
N PHE A 85 -16.11 1.92 -1.93
CA PHE A 85 -14.85 2.35 -1.37
C PHE A 85 -14.14 1.16 -0.71
N ILE A 86 -12.87 0.96 -1.06
CA ILE A 86 -11.99 0.01 -0.38
C ILE A 86 -10.96 0.82 0.40
N ILE A 87 -11.10 0.85 1.72
CA ILE A 87 -10.35 1.75 2.59
C ILE A 87 -9.64 1.01 3.73
N SER A 88 -8.82 1.73 4.50
CA SER A 88 -8.00 1.14 5.56
C SER A 88 -8.53 1.46 6.96
N ALA A 89 -8.43 0.50 7.87
CA ALA A 89 -8.80 0.64 9.28
C ALA A 89 -7.89 1.61 10.06
N HIS A 90 -6.64 1.82 9.62
CA HIS A 90 -5.68 2.74 10.25
C HIS A 90 -5.50 4.04 9.46
N ALA A 91 -6.63 4.60 9.02
CA ALA A 91 -6.71 5.90 8.38
C ALA A 91 -7.92 6.68 8.90
N GLU A 92 -7.89 7.99 8.71
CA GLU A 92 -8.99 8.91 9.01
C GLU A 92 -9.32 9.70 7.75
N TYR A 93 -10.59 9.97 7.53
CA TYR A 93 -11.13 10.56 6.31
C TYR A 93 -11.74 11.93 6.62
N GLN A 94 -11.49 12.89 5.72
CA GLN A 94 -12.09 14.23 5.82
C GLN A 94 -13.59 14.16 5.54
N ASP A 95 -14.38 15.08 6.09
CA ASP A 95 -15.84 15.12 5.99
C ASP A 95 -16.37 15.00 4.55
N ASN A 96 -15.67 15.61 3.59
CA ASN A 96 -16.04 15.61 2.19
C ASN A 96 -15.33 14.54 1.34
N TYR A 97 -14.53 13.64 1.95
CA TYR A 97 -13.70 12.67 1.25
C TYR A 97 -14.48 11.82 0.26
N PHE A 98 -15.53 11.18 0.74
CA PHE A 98 -16.33 10.22 -0.03
C PHE A 98 -17.11 10.89 -1.15
N MET A 99 -17.84 11.97 -0.82
CA MET A 99 -18.65 12.69 -1.79
C MET A 99 -17.81 13.37 -2.88
N SER A 100 -16.64 13.90 -2.52
CA SER A 100 -15.72 14.50 -3.49
C SER A 100 -15.18 13.47 -4.47
N LEU A 101 -14.81 12.28 -4.01
CA LEU A 101 -14.33 11.21 -4.89
C LEU A 101 -15.45 10.69 -5.80
N VAL A 102 -16.68 10.51 -5.31
CA VAL A 102 -17.81 10.12 -6.17
C VAL A 102 -18.09 11.17 -7.24
N LYS A 103 -18.05 12.46 -6.88
CA LYS A 103 -18.21 13.56 -7.84
C LYS A 103 -17.16 13.51 -8.94
N GLU A 104 -15.90 13.33 -8.57
CA GLU A 104 -14.80 13.29 -9.52
C GLU A 104 -14.82 12.00 -10.38
N LEU A 105 -15.19 10.86 -9.80
CA LEU A 105 -15.35 9.62 -10.55
C LEU A 105 -16.39 9.75 -11.66
N LYS A 106 -17.55 10.37 -11.35
CA LYS A 106 -18.58 10.68 -12.36
C LYS A 106 -18.08 11.66 -13.41
N ARG A 107 -17.46 12.78 -12.97
CA ARG A 107 -16.99 13.84 -13.87
C ARG A 107 -15.96 13.32 -14.89
N LEU A 108 -15.08 12.41 -14.44
CA LEU A 108 -14.00 11.85 -15.26
C LEU A 108 -14.42 10.60 -16.03
N ASN A 109 -15.64 10.10 -15.81
CA ASN A 109 -16.10 8.80 -16.31
C ASN A 109 -15.04 7.71 -16.07
N ALA A 110 -14.55 7.64 -14.81
CA ALA A 110 -13.46 6.78 -14.41
C ALA A 110 -13.95 5.48 -13.77
N ASN A 111 -13.14 4.43 -13.83
CA ASN A 111 -13.39 3.16 -13.14
C ASN A 111 -12.97 3.22 -11.66
N CYS A 112 -11.91 4.00 -11.39
CA CYS A 112 -11.42 4.22 -10.04
C CYS A 112 -10.85 5.63 -9.87
N VAL A 113 -11.08 6.22 -8.71
CA VAL A 113 -10.42 7.45 -8.28
C VAL A 113 -9.94 7.32 -6.84
N GLY A 114 -8.86 8.00 -6.50
CA GLY A 114 -8.37 8.04 -5.11
C GLY A 114 -7.72 9.37 -4.78
N GLY A 115 -7.64 9.67 -3.49
CA GLY A 115 -7.02 10.87 -2.97
C GLY A 115 -5.53 10.69 -2.63
N VAL A 116 -4.93 11.76 -2.12
CA VAL A 116 -3.56 11.77 -1.61
C VAL A 116 -3.54 11.39 -0.14
N LEU A 117 -2.58 10.55 0.24
CA LEU A 117 -2.33 10.18 1.64
C LEU A 117 -1.51 11.27 2.35
N ASN A 118 -2.10 11.89 3.36
CA ASN A 118 -1.34 12.61 4.36
C ASN A 118 -0.77 11.61 5.36
N THR A 119 0.49 11.22 5.14
CA THR A 119 1.14 10.21 6.00
C THR A 119 1.51 10.83 7.34
N GLU A 120 0.98 10.26 8.41
CA GLU A 120 1.24 10.66 9.80
C GLU A 120 1.77 9.50 10.63
N VAL A 121 2.22 9.80 11.86
CA VAL A 121 2.63 8.84 12.89
C VAL A 121 1.90 9.17 14.19
N LYS A 122 1.41 8.16 14.88
CA LYS A 122 0.63 8.33 16.09
C LYS A 122 1.52 8.78 17.25
N ASN A 123 2.69 8.14 17.42
CA ASN A 123 3.67 8.48 18.46
C ASN A 123 4.81 9.29 17.85
N LYS A 124 4.73 10.62 17.96
CA LYS A 124 5.70 11.56 17.38
C LYS A 124 7.00 11.57 18.17
N ASN A 125 8.07 11.08 17.57
CA ASN A 125 9.44 11.18 18.04
C ASN A 125 10.41 11.29 16.86
N LYS A 126 11.69 11.58 17.09
CA LYS A 126 12.68 11.78 16.03
C LYS A 126 12.79 10.59 15.08
N LYS A 127 12.65 9.35 15.58
CA LYS A 127 12.70 8.14 14.76
C LYS A 127 11.45 7.97 13.90
N SER A 128 10.25 8.04 14.49
CA SER A 128 8.99 7.90 13.76
C SER A 128 8.80 9.00 12.72
N ASN A 129 9.17 10.25 13.06
CA ASN A 129 9.16 11.37 12.12
C ASN A 129 10.16 11.16 10.95
N SER A 130 11.33 10.55 11.20
CA SER A 130 12.28 10.20 10.15
C SER A 130 11.68 9.13 9.21
N ILE A 131 11.05 8.09 9.77
CA ILE A 131 10.36 7.06 8.97
C ILE A 131 9.23 7.68 8.14
N LYS A 132 8.37 8.51 8.75
CA LYS A 132 7.33 9.27 8.03
C LYS A 132 7.92 10.03 6.86
N LYS A 133 9.03 10.76 7.08
CA LYS A 133 9.66 11.60 6.07
C LYS A 133 10.15 10.82 4.86
N ILE A 134 10.74 9.63 5.06
CA ILE A 134 11.20 8.81 3.93
C ILE A 134 10.05 8.15 3.18
N LEU A 135 8.95 7.83 3.85
CA LEU A 135 7.74 7.26 3.22
C LEU A 135 6.93 8.26 2.39
N THR A 136 7.27 9.55 2.48
CA THR A 136 6.69 10.64 1.66
C THR A 136 7.69 11.24 0.69
N HIS A 137 8.89 10.66 0.57
CA HIS A 137 9.94 11.18 -0.31
C HIS A 137 10.16 10.27 -1.53
N LYS A 138 10.31 10.87 -2.73
CA LYS A 138 10.48 10.12 -3.99
C LYS A 138 11.62 9.10 -3.95
N PHE A 139 12.72 9.40 -3.28
CA PHE A 139 13.84 8.46 -3.13
C PHE A 139 13.48 7.24 -2.26
N GLY A 140 12.51 7.37 -1.34
CA GLY A 140 12.04 6.26 -0.50
C GLY A 140 10.98 5.40 -1.18
N VAL A 141 9.98 6.02 -1.81
CA VAL A 141 8.78 5.33 -2.33
C VAL A 141 8.60 5.43 -3.85
N GLY A 142 9.58 5.99 -4.54
CA GLY A 142 9.51 6.20 -5.99
C GLY A 142 8.40 7.19 -6.39
N ASN A 143 7.83 6.97 -7.56
CA ASN A 143 6.75 7.80 -8.10
C ASN A 143 5.36 7.31 -7.62
N ALA A 144 5.22 7.00 -6.33
CA ALA A 144 3.92 6.71 -5.73
C ALA A 144 3.18 8.04 -5.46
N ASP A 145 2.54 8.59 -6.48
CA ASP A 145 1.95 9.93 -6.44
C ASP A 145 0.92 10.10 -5.33
N PHE A 146 0.16 9.07 -4.99
CA PHE A 146 -0.75 9.09 -3.85
C PHE A 146 -0.04 9.29 -2.49
N ARG A 147 1.29 9.07 -2.40
CA ARG A 147 2.12 9.32 -1.20
C ARG A 147 2.94 10.60 -1.27
N THR A 148 3.42 10.93 -2.46
CA THR A 148 4.28 12.11 -2.67
C THR A 148 3.49 13.38 -2.94
N GLY A 149 2.20 13.23 -3.26
CA GLY A 149 1.31 14.32 -3.62
C GLY A 149 1.49 14.76 -5.08
N GLY A 150 0.67 15.72 -5.49
CA GLY A 150 0.65 16.36 -6.79
C GLY A 150 -0.34 17.52 -6.73
N ASP A 151 -0.33 18.39 -7.72
CA ASP A 151 -1.18 19.58 -7.73
C ASP A 151 -2.35 19.45 -8.74
N GLU A 152 -2.25 18.51 -9.68
CA GLU A 152 -3.23 18.34 -10.76
C GLU A 152 -3.86 16.93 -10.74
N VAL A 153 -5.12 16.87 -11.18
CA VAL A 153 -5.82 15.61 -11.45
C VAL A 153 -5.11 14.92 -12.61
N LYS A 154 -4.70 13.67 -12.41
CA LYS A 154 -3.99 12.93 -13.46
C LYS A 154 -4.33 11.45 -13.44
N GLU A 155 -4.22 10.83 -14.60
CA GLU A 155 -4.27 9.39 -14.76
C GLU A 155 -3.02 8.74 -14.13
N VAL A 156 -3.23 7.67 -13.36
CA VAL A 156 -2.17 6.98 -12.60
C VAL A 156 -2.32 5.47 -12.69
N ASP A 157 -1.25 4.75 -12.37
CA ASP A 157 -1.26 3.29 -12.36
C ASP A 157 -1.92 2.70 -11.10
N THR A 158 -2.02 3.47 -10.02
CA THR A 158 -2.63 3.03 -8.75
C THR A 158 -2.99 4.21 -7.87
N VAL A 159 -3.99 4.02 -7.02
CA VAL A 159 -4.39 4.93 -5.96
C VAL A 159 -4.49 4.17 -4.64
N ALA A 160 -4.48 4.90 -3.53
CA ALA A 160 -4.82 4.35 -2.22
C ALA A 160 -6.27 4.72 -1.88
N PHE A 161 -6.96 3.82 -1.17
CA PHE A 161 -8.32 4.04 -0.68
C PHE A 161 -9.30 4.46 -1.78
N GLY A 162 -9.30 3.66 -2.87
CA GLY A 162 -10.03 3.96 -4.09
C GLY A 162 -11.54 3.92 -3.93
N CYS A 163 -12.19 4.81 -4.67
CA CYS A 163 -13.61 4.77 -5.00
C CYS A 163 -13.77 4.14 -6.38
N TYR A 164 -14.57 3.09 -6.46
CA TYR A 164 -14.89 2.35 -7.68
C TYR A 164 -16.38 2.43 -7.97
N THR A 165 -16.79 2.26 -9.24
CA THR A 165 -18.17 1.89 -9.54
C THR A 165 -18.35 0.39 -9.30
N LYS A 166 -19.56 -0.04 -8.96
CA LYS A 166 -19.88 -1.49 -8.85
C LYS A 166 -19.63 -2.20 -10.18
N GLU A 167 -20.00 -1.57 -11.29
CA GLU A 167 -19.76 -2.06 -12.65
C GLU A 167 -18.28 -2.37 -12.94
N THR A 168 -17.35 -1.67 -12.30
CA THR A 168 -15.91 -1.95 -12.42
C THR A 168 -15.58 -3.37 -11.95
N PHE A 169 -16.16 -3.83 -10.86
CA PHE A 169 -15.96 -5.20 -10.37
C PHE A 169 -16.72 -6.24 -11.21
N ASP A 170 -17.88 -5.88 -11.74
CA ASP A 170 -18.63 -6.74 -12.64
C ASP A 170 -17.87 -6.95 -13.96
N THR A 171 -17.18 -5.91 -14.45
CA THR A 171 -16.43 -5.94 -15.72
C THR A 171 -15.05 -6.56 -15.57
N PHE A 172 -14.28 -6.19 -14.55
CA PHE A 172 -12.88 -6.57 -14.39
C PHE A 172 -12.66 -7.66 -13.36
N GLY A 173 -13.72 -8.10 -12.65
CA GLY A 173 -13.66 -9.11 -11.61
C GLY A 173 -13.15 -8.60 -10.26
N LEU A 174 -13.18 -9.49 -9.28
CA LEU A 174 -12.77 -9.23 -7.90
C LEU A 174 -11.25 -9.26 -7.71
N TYR A 175 -10.77 -9.03 -6.51
CA TYR A 175 -9.36 -9.19 -6.17
C TYR A 175 -8.89 -10.64 -6.28
N ASP A 176 -7.69 -10.87 -6.81
CA ASP A 176 -7.06 -12.20 -6.81
C ASP A 176 -6.71 -12.64 -5.38
N GLU A 177 -7.37 -13.67 -4.88
CA GLU A 177 -7.19 -14.19 -3.51
C GLU A 177 -5.81 -14.81 -3.26
N ASN A 178 -5.06 -15.16 -4.32
CA ASN A 178 -3.70 -15.64 -4.20
C ASN A 178 -2.70 -14.52 -3.86
N LEU A 179 -3.07 -13.27 -4.10
CA LEU A 179 -2.21 -12.11 -3.88
C LEU A 179 -2.45 -11.51 -2.49
N ILE A 180 -1.81 -12.05 -1.47
CA ILE A 180 -1.90 -11.51 -0.09
C ILE A 180 -1.44 -10.04 0.00
N ARG A 181 -0.60 -9.60 -0.96
CA ARG A 181 -0.19 -8.20 -1.17
C ARG A 181 -0.18 -7.89 -2.65
N ASN A 182 -0.21 -6.59 -2.98
CA ASN A 182 -0.27 -6.06 -4.34
C ASN A 182 -1.53 -6.47 -5.12
N GLN A 183 -2.55 -6.95 -4.41
CA GLN A 183 -3.87 -7.24 -4.98
C GLN A 183 -4.51 -5.99 -5.59
N ASP A 184 -4.27 -4.82 -4.99
CA ASP A 184 -4.69 -3.51 -5.51
C ASP A 184 -3.94 -3.14 -6.80
N ILE A 185 -2.64 -3.35 -6.84
CA ILE A 185 -1.80 -3.09 -8.01
C ILE A 185 -2.24 -3.99 -9.17
N GLU A 186 -2.51 -5.27 -8.90
CA GLU A 186 -2.97 -6.23 -9.91
C GLU A 186 -4.34 -5.83 -10.48
N LEU A 187 -5.33 -5.58 -9.63
CA LEU A 187 -6.66 -5.17 -10.06
C LEU A 187 -6.61 -3.87 -10.87
N ASN A 188 -5.89 -2.86 -10.39
CA ASN A 188 -5.73 -1.59 -11.08
C ASN A 188 -5.09 -1.77 -12.46
N LYS A 189 -4.11 -2.68 -12.58
CA LYS A 189 -3.48 -2.98 -13.86
C LYS A 189 -4.43 -3.73 -14.80
N ARG A 190 -5.24 -4.63 -14.27
CA ARG A 190 -6.29 -5.34 -15.04
C ARG A 190 -7.34 -4.36 -15.57
N ILE A 191 -7.74 -3.38 -14.76
CA ILE A 191 -8.63 -2.28 -15.17
C ILE A 191 -8.00 -1.50 -16.34
N ILE A 192 -6.75 -1.03 -16.19
CA ILE A 192 -6.05 -0.24 -17.22
C ILE A 192 -5.86 -1.03 -18.51
N ASN A 193 -5.45 -2.29 -18.42
CA ASN A 193 -5.24 -3.16 -19.60
C ASN A 193 -6.57 -3.45 -20.33
N GLY A 194 -7.69 -3.44 -19.63
CA GLY A 194 -9.03 -3.56 -20.20
C GLY A 194 -9.61 -2.24 -20.72
N GLY A 195 -8.83 -1.14 -20.77
CA GLY A 195 -9.25 0.17 -21.26
C GLY A 195 -9.91 1.07 -20.22
N GLY A 196 -9.97 0.63 -18.97
CA GLY A 196 -10.48 1.45 -17.86
C GLY A 196 -9.47 2.51 -17.40
N LYS A 197 -9.96 3.52 -16.65
CA LYS A 197 -9.19 4.69 -16.24
C LYS A 197 -9.17 4.84 -14.73
N ILE A 198 -8.00 5.19 -14.20
CA ILE A 198 -7.76 5.44 -12.78
C ILE A 198 -7.15 6.82 -12.60
N TYR A 199 -7.74 7.66 -11.73
CA TYR A 199 -7.26 9.02 -11.52
C TYR A 199 -6.91 9.30 -10.05
N LEU A 200 -5.84 10.04 -9.86
CA LEU A 200 -5.48 10.68 -8.60
C LEU A 200 -6.13 12.05 -8.50
N ILE A 201 -6.80 12.31 -7.37
CA ILE A 201 -7.49 13.57 -7.06
C ILE A 201 -6.76 14.28 -5.92
N PRO A 202 -5.82 15.21 -6.20
CA PRO A 202 -4.96 15.80 -5.19
C PRO A 202 -5.67 16.68 -4.16
N SER A 203 -6.82 17.23 -4.52
CA SER A 203 -7.66 18.05 -3.63
C SER A 203 -8.33 17.22 -2.51
N VAL A 204 -8.41 15.90 -2.67
CA VAL A 204 -9.00 14.98 -1.68
C VAL A 204 -7.90 14.27 -0.92
N ARG A 205 -7.96 14.35 0.40
CA ARG A 205 -6.89 13.80 1.27
C ARG A 205 -7.47 12.93 2.38
N SER A 206 -6.71 11.91 2.76
CA SER A 206 -6.96 11.10 3.96
C SER A 206 -5.69 11.06 4.83
N THR A 207 -5.83 10.95 6.13
CA THR A 207 -4.71 10.76 7.05
C THR A 207 -4.45 9.27 7.20
N TYR A 208 -3.24 8.84 6.87
CA TYR A 208 -2.78 7.46 6.97
C TYR A 208 -1.70 7.34 8.04
N TYR A 209 -1.91 6.50 9.04
CA TYR A 209 -0.93 6.27 10.10
C TYR A 209 0.09 5.21 9.69
N ALA A 210 1.32 5.68 9.46
CA ALA A 210 2.42 4.84 9.04
C ALA A 210 3.04 4.06 10.21
N ARG A 211 3.85 3.07 9.88
CA ARG A 211 4.65 2.32 10.85
C ARG A 211 5.72 3.20 11.48
N GLU A 212 5.98 3.01 12.79
CA GLU A 212 6.77 3.92 13.61
C GLU A 212 8.13 3.35 14.04
N THR A 213 8.38 2.05 13.77
CA THR A 213 9.60 1.36 14.19
C THR A 213 10.41 0.85 13.01
N PHE A 214 11.72 0.76 13.18
CA PHE A 214 12.62 0.19 12.16
C PHE A 214 12.28 -1.27 11.85
N PHE A 215 11.91 -2.04 12.87
CA PHE A 215 11.50 -3.44 12.67
C PHE A 215 10.24 -3.56 11.82
N SER A 216 9.20 -2.79 12.13
CA SER A 216 7.97 -2.80 11.34
C SER A 216 8.16 -2.24 9.91
N LEU A 217 9.06 -1.25 9.74
CA LEU A 217 9.47 -0.75 8.43
C LEU A 217 10.16 -1.86 7.62
N ALA A 218 11.15 -2.55 8.21
CA ALA A 218 11.86 -3.66 7.57
C ALA A 218 10.91 -4.80 7.18
N LYS A 219 10.09 -5.27 8.12
CA LYS A 219 9.12 -6.34 7.90
C LYS A 219 8.16 -6.03 6.76
N ASN A 220 7.65 -4.79 6.73
CA ASN A 220 6.73 -4.35 5.67
C ASN A 220 7.41 -4.29 4.29
N ASN A 221 8.60 -3.70 4.22
CA ASN A 221 9.30 -3.55 2.94
C ASN A 221 9.86 -4.89 2.42
N TYR A 222 10.34 -5.76 3.30
CA TYR A 222 10.66 -7.14 2.93
C TYR A 222 9.46 -7.85 2.30
N ALA A 223 8.30 -7.77 2.93
CA ALA A 223 7.09 -8.38 2.40
C ALA A 223 6.67 -7.75 1.06
N ASN A 224 6.79 -6.42 0.89
CA ASN A 224 6.50 -5.77 -0.39
C ASN A 224 7.43 -6.28 -1.50
N GLY A 225 8.73 -6.36 -1.26
CA GLY A 225 9.69 -6.90 -2.22
C GLY A 225 9.41 -8.36 -2.59
N TYR A 226 9.17 -9.21 -1.59
CA TYR A 226 8.85 -10.61 -1.78
C TYR A 226 7.58 -10.78 -2.64
N TRP A 227 6.50 -10.08 -2.30
CA TRP A 227 5.23 -10.18 -3.00
C TRP A 227 5.23 -9.53 -4.38
N ASN A 228 6.10 -8.57 -4.68
CA ASN A 228 6.26 -8.09 -6.05
C ASN A 228 6.67 -9.20 -7.02
N ILE A 229 7.62 -10.03 -6.60
CA ILE A 229 8.04 -11.17 -7.44
C ILE A 229 6.94 -12.21 -7.54
N LEU A 230 6.25 -12.50 -6.42
CA LEU A 230 5.13 -13.44 -6.44
C LEU A 230 3.95 -12.94 -7.28
N THR A 231 3.69 -11.62 -7.29
CA THR A 231 2.67 -11.05 -8.16
C THR A 231 2.94 -11.41 -9.62
N ALA A 232 4.17 -11.18 -10.10
CA ALA A 232 4.55 -11.56 -11.46
C ALA A 232 4.41 -13.07 -11.73
N TYR A 233 4.71 -13.91 -10.72
CA TYR A 233 4.55 -15.35 -10.82
C TYR A 233 3.07 -15.77 -10.92
N TYR A 234 2.19 -15.26 -10.06
CA TYR A 234 0.77 -15.63 -10.05
C TYR A 234 0.02 -15.05 -11.25
N THR A 235 0.30 -13.82 -11.64
CA THR A 235 -0.34 -13.17 -12.81
C THR A 235 0.26 -13.61 -14.14
N LYS A 236 1.37 -14.36 -14.11
CA LYS A 236 2.15 -14.80 -15.28
C LYS A 236 2.57 -13.66 -16.21
N THR A 237 2.71 -12.44 -15.66
CA THR A 237 3.10 -11.24 -16.39
C THR A 237 3.87 -10.27 -15.51
N LEU A 238 4.85 -9.58 -16.09
CA LEU A 238 5.53 -8.45 -15.45
C LEU A 238 4.75 -7.14 -15.61
N ASN A 239 3.76 -7.11 -16.50
CA ASN A 239 2.98 -5.89 -16.80
C ASN A 239 2.13 -5.40 -15.61
N SER A 240 1.91 -6.25 -14.60
CA SER A 240 1.24 -5.85 -13.36
C SER A 240 2.11 -4.95 -12.47
N LEU A 241 3.40 -4.80 -12.76
CA LEU A 241 4.35 -4.07 -11.93
C LEU A 241 5.02 -2.94 -12.72
N SER A 242 5.27 -1.82 -12.05
CA SER A 242 6.04 -0.72 -12.61
C SER A 242 7.54 -0.92 -12.35
N LEU A 243 8.41 -0.34 -13.19
CA LEU A 243 9.88 -0.47 -13.09
C LEU A 243 10.42 -0.09 -11.69
N ARG A 244 9.79 0.89 -11.01
CA ARG A 244 10.15 1.29 -9.64
C ARG A 244 10.19 0.13 -8.64
N HIS A 245 9.38 -0.90 -8.83
CA HIS A 245 9.30 -2.06 -7.92
C HIS A 245 10.54 -2.96 -8.00
N PHE A 246 11.31 -2.88 -9.09
CA PHE A 246 12.53 -3.67 -9.29
C PHE A 246 13.81 -2.94 -8.88
N ILE A 247 13.79 -1.60 -8.71
CA ILE A 247 14.98 -0.81 -8.35
C ILE A 247 15.68 -1.35 -7.09
N PRO A 248 14.96 -1.66 -5.97
CA PRO A 248 15.62 -2.20 -4.78
C PRO A 248 16.26 -3.58 -5.00
N LEU A 249 15.67 -4.42 -5.87
CA LEU A 249 16.26 -5.70 -6.25
C LEU A 249 17.56 -5.49 -7.02
N VAL A 250 17.55 -4.62 -8.03
CA VAL A 250 18.77 -4.29 -8.83
C VAL A 250 19.86 -3.74 -7.92
N PHE A 251 19.49 -2.88 -6.97
CA PHE A 251 20.46 -2.36 -5.98
C PHE A 251 21.08 -3.49 -5.14
N VAL A 252 20.28 -4.39 -4.58
CA VAL A 252 20.80 -5.52 -3.79
C VAL A 252 21.66 -6.44 -4.66
N LEU A 253 21.26 -6.73 -5.89
CA LEU A 253 22.06 -7.50 -6.83
C LEU A 253 23.38 -6.80 -7.16
N SER A 254 23.41 -5.48 -7.32
CA SER A 254 24.66 -4.71 -7.57
C SER A 254 25.63 -4.74 -6.39
N LEU A 255 25.17 -5.05 -5.18
CA LEU A 255 26.04 -5.24 -4.02
C LEU A 255 26.58 -6.67 -3.94
N PHE A 256 25.75 -7.67 -4.10
CA PHE A 256 26.12 -9.07 -3.81
C PHE A 256 26.66 -9.83 -5.01
N LEU A 257 26.13 -9.59 -6.22
CA LEU A 257 26.57 -10.31 -7.41
C LEU A 257 28.04 -10.06 -7.77
N PRO A 258 28.55 -8.80 -7.77
CA PRO A 258 29.97 -8.57 -8.06
C PRO A 258 30.90 -9.14 -6.97
N ILE A 259 30.47 -9.15 -5.67
CA ILE A 259 31.23 -9.83 -4.60
C ILE A 259 31.32 -11.33 -4.90
N PHE A 260 30.22 -11.97 -5.27
CA PHE A 260 30.23 -13.40 -5.62
C PHE A 260 31.13 -13.67 -6.83
N LEU A 261 31.01 -12.86 -7.88
CA LEU A 261 31.84 -12.98 -9.09
C LEU A 261 33.32 -12.67 -8.85
N SER A 262 33.66 -11.88 -7.82
CA SER A 262 35.03 -11.57 -7.46
C SER A 262 35.84 -12.78 -6.96
N LEU A 263 35.15 -13.87 -6.59
CA LEU A 263 35.79 -15.16 -6.30
C LEU A 263 36.49 -15.75 -7.54
N PHE A 264 36.03 -15.39 -8.75
CA PHE A 264 36.59 -15.83 -10.04
C PHE A 264 37.37 -14.72 -10.72
N ILE A 265 36.93 -13.47 -10.60
CA ILE A 265 37.53 -12.28 -11.21
C ILE A 265 37.64 -11.20 -10.12
N PRO A 266 38.78 -11.12 -9.38
CA PRO A 266 38.92 -10.26 -8.20
C PRO A 266 38.57 -8.78 -8.44
N LYS A 267 38.85 -8.24 -9.64
CA LYS A 267 38.54 -6.85 -10.00
C LYS A 267 37.02 -6.52 -9.93
N LEU A 268 36.11 -7.49 -10.05
CA LEU A 268 34.69 -7.23 -10.02
C LEU A 268 34.20 -6.78 -8.62
N GLY A 269 34.91 -7.13 -7.55
CA GLY A 269 34.57 -6.66 -6.20
C GLY A 269 34.51 -5.13 -6.05
N TRP A 270 35.30 -4.39 -6.85
CA TRP A 270 35.25 -2.92 -6.86
C TRP A 270 33.89 -2.35 -7.30
N LEU A 271 33.12 -3.07 -8.11
CA LEU A 271 31.79 -2.65 -8.53
C LEU A 271 30.82 -2.61 -7.35
N SER A 272 30.92 -3.57 -6.42
CA SER A 272 30.10 -3.55 -5.19
C SER A 272 30.47 -2.37 -4.30
N LEU A 273 31.77 -2.09 -4.16
CA LEU A 273 32.24 -0.95 -3.38
C LEU A 273 31.78 0.38 -4.01
N LEU A 274 31.87 0.50 -5.32
CA LEU A 274 31.38 1.68 -6.06
C LEU A 274 29.86 1.85 -5.89
N SER A 275 29.08 0.77 -6.02
CA SER A 275 27.63 0.79 -5.81
C SER A 275 27.27 1.24 -4.38
N LEU A 276 27.93 0.64 -3.38
CA LEU A 276 27.68 0.97 -1.98
C LEU A 276 28.06 2.42 -1.65
N SER A 277 29.25 2.88 -2.07
CA SER A 277 29.73 4.23 -1.78
C SER A 277 28.86 5.30 -2.46
N SER A 278 28.47 5.08 -3.72
CA SER A 278 27.56 5.98 -4.45
C SER A 278 26.18 6.07 -3.79
N TYR A 279 25.64 4.91 -3.38
CA TYR A 279 24.36 4.85 -2.66
C TYR A 279 24.45 5.57 -1.30
N LEU A 280 25.49 5.31 -0.51
CA LEU A 280 25.68 5.96 0.79
C LEU A 280 25.84 7.47 0.64
N ALA A 281 26.62 7.94 -0.34
CA ALA A 281 26.77 9.37 -0.63
C ALA A 281 25.41 10.02 -0.93
N LEU A 282 24.57 9.36 -1.77
CA LEU A 282 23.24 9.86 -2.11
C LEU A 282 22.32 9.88 -0.87
N VAL A 283 22.31 8.82 -0.07
CA VAL A 283 21.51 8.76 1.19
C VAL A 283 21.93 9.85 2.15
N ILE A 284 23.24 10.09 2.33
CA ILE A 284 23.77 11.14 3.20
C ILE A 284 23.31 12.52 2.71
N ILE A 285 23.50 12.82 1.43
CA ILE A 285 23.10 14.11 0.82
C ILE A 285 21.60 14.37 1.01
N ILE A 286 20.77 13.37 0.70
CA ILE A 286 19.33 13.49 0.85
C ILE A 286 18.95 13.64 2.33
N SER A 287 19.54 12.86 3.22
CA SER A 287 19.27 12.93 4.66
C SER A 287 19.67 14.29 5.27
N LEU A 288 20.76 14.89 4.82
CA LEU A 288 21.15 16.26 5.21
C LEU A 288 20.11 17.29 4.77
N LYS A 289 19.62 17.18 3.51
CA LYS A 289 18.56 18.06 2.99
C LYS A 289 17.20 17.90 3.72
N LEU A 290 16.89 16.69 4.16
CA LEU A 290 15.62 16.37 4.83
C LEU A 290 15.67 16.62 6.33
N ARG A 291 16.85 16.87 6.91
CA ARG A 291 17.04 17.07 8.34
C ARG A 291 16.27 18.32 8.83
N LYS A 292 15.48 18.14 9.88
CA LYS A 292 14.75 19.18 10.61
C LYS A 292 14.83 18.89 12.10
N ALA A 293 14.37 19.84 12.94
CA ALA A 293 14.35 19.67 14.41
C ALA A 293 13.53 18.45 14.86
N GLU A 294 12.48 18.12 14.14
CA GLU A 294 11.54 17.04 14.43
C GLU A 294 12.03 15.63 14.07
N ASN A 295 13.13 15.52 13.29
CA ASN A 295 13.70 14.24 12.88
C ASN A 295 15.19 14.13 13.23
N SER A 296 15.82 12.99 12.92
CA SER A 296 17.24 12.73 13.20
C SER A 296 17.96 12.33 11.93
N PHE A 297 19.14 12.91 11.69
CA PHE A 297 20.00 12.53 10.57
C PHE A 297 20.28 11.02 10.53
N PHE A 298 20.71 10.44 11.65
CA PHE A 298 21.00 8.99 11.73
C PHE A 298 19.75 8.13 11.54
N ALA A 299 18.60 8.61 12.02
CA ALA A 299 17.34 7.89 11.82
C ALA A 299 16.85 8.00 10.37
N LEU A 300 17.10 9.11 9.66
CA LEU A 300 16.83 9.23 8.22
C LEU A 300 17.69 8.27 7.41
N VAL A 301 19.01 8.28 7.64
CA VAL A 301 19.96 7.37 6.98
C VAL A 301 19.56 5.91 7.24
N GLY A 302 19.34 5.54 8.51
CA GLY A 302 18.92 4.19 8.89
C GLY A 302 17.60 3.79 8.24
N SER A 303 16.63 4.71 8.15
CA SER A 303 15.34 4.45 7.51
C SER A 303 15.46 4.15 6.01
N PHE A 304 16.29 4.91 5.27
CA PHE A 304 16.55 4.63 3.85
C PHE A 304 17.24 3.29 3.65
N LEU A 305 18.29 3.00 4.43
CA LEU A 305 19.00 1.73 4.39
C LEU A 305 18.05 0.56 4.64
N ILE A 306 17.28 0.63 5.73
CA ILE A 306 16.31 -0.41 6.10
C ILE A 306 15.28 -0.61 5.00
N LEU A 307 14.72 0.48 4.47
CA LEU A 307 13.69 0.41 3.43
C LEU A 307 14.22 -0.30 2.18
N HIS A 308 15.32 0.19 1.61
CA HIS A 308 15.82 -0.32 0.33
C HIS A 308 16.41 -1.72 0.44
N LEU A 309 17.20 -1.99 1.51
CA LEU A 309 17.81 -3.31 1.69
C LEU A 309 16.78 -4.38 2.01
N SER A 310 15.82 -4.11 2.91
CA SER A 310 14.80 -5.10 3.23
C SER A 310 13.89 -5.39 2.04
N TYR A 311 13.54 -4.37 1.25
CA TYR A 311 12.75 -4.56 0.04
C TYR A 311 13.50 -5.38 -1.02
N GLY A 312 14.74 -5.00 -1.34
CA GLY A 312 15.55 -5.73 -2.31
C GLY A 312 15.85 -7.17 -1.89
N TRP A 313 16.12 -7.38 -0.59
CA TRP A 313 16.29 -8.72 -0.04
C TRP A 313 15.02 -9.56 -0.13
N GLY A 314 13.86 -8.98 0.19
CA GLY A 314 12.57 -9.63 0.01
C GLY A 314 12.34 -10.06 -1.44
N SER A 315 12.65 -9.19 -2.40
CA SER A 315 12.57 -9.50 -3.84
C SER A 315 13.50 -10.66 -4.24
N LEU A 316 14.73 -10.67 -3.73
CA LEU A 316 15.69 -11.74 -3.99
C LEU A 316 15.17 -13.09 -3.46
N VAL A 317 14.67 -13.12 -2.23
CA VAL A 317 14.09 -14.34 -1.65
C VAL A 317 12.83 -14.78 -2.42
N GLY A 318 11.99 -13.83 -2.85
CA GLY A 318 10.84 -14.11 -3.73
C GLY A 318 11.26 -14.77 -5.04
N MET A 319 12.34 -14.31 -5.67
CA MET A 319 12.91 -14.92 -6.86
C MET A 319 13.30 -16.40 -6.63
N PHE A 320 14.06 -16.68 -5.57
CA PHE A 320 14.45 -18.06 -5.25
C PHE A 320 13.23 -18.95 -4.98
N PHE A 321 12.22 -18.42 -4.28
CA PHE A 321 10.99 -19.16 -4.02
C PHE A 321 10.23 -19.49 -5.31
N THR A 322 10.09 -18.55 -6.22
CA THR A 322 9.38 -18.76 -7.50
C THR A 322 10.12 -19.73 -8.40
N ILE A 323 11.44 -19.65 -8.50
CA ILE A 323 12.29 -20.60 -9.24
C ILE A 323 12.10 -22.02 -8.68
N LYS A 324 12.18 -22.18 -7.34
CA LYS A 324 11.98 -23.48 -6.68
C LYS A 324 10.58 -24.06 -6.97
N LYS A 325 9.55 -23.21 -6.95
CA LYS A 325 8.16 -23.63 -7.22
C LYS A 325 7.97 -24.03 -8.69
N TYR A 326 8.61 -23.31 -9.60
CA TYR A 326 8.59 -23.64 -11.03
C TYR A 326 9.25 -25.01 -11.32
N ILE A 327 10.42 -25.27 -10.75
CA ILE A 327 11.13 -26.54 -10.89
C ILE A 327 10.32 -27.72 -10.29
N LYS A 328 9.62 -27.50 -9.16
CA LYS A 328 8.79 -28.53 -8.55
C LYS A 328 7.45 -28.79 -9.25
N GLY A 329 6.87 -27.76 -9.90
CA GLY A 329 5.61 -27.87 -10.63
C GLY A 329 5.75 -28.50 -12.01
N ASN A 330 6.98 -28.63 -12.52
CA ASN A 330 7.31 -29.33 -13.77
C ASN A 330 7.72 -30.81 -13.54
N LYS A 331 7.59 -31.31 -12.34
CA LYS A 331 7.68 -32.73 -11.98
C LYS A 331 6.31 -33.25 -11.59
#